data_8821808258564e21767558fae9d93cd9
#
_entry.id   8821808258564e21767558fae9d93cd9
#
_cell.length_a   1.000
_cell.length_b   1.000
_cell.length_c   1.000
_cell.angle_alpha   90.00
_cell.angle_beta   90.00
_cell.angle_gamma   90.00
#
_symmetry.space_group_name_H-M   'P 1'
#
loop_
_entity.id
_entity.type
_entity.pdbx_description
1 polymer ?
#
loop_
_entity_poly.entity_id
_entity_poly.type
_entity_poly.pdbx_seq_one_letter_code
_entity_poly.pdbx_strand_id
1 'polypeptide(L)'
;GRIFNTLETDRGQYDDICDIFWASGAALFVRAEIYKKVGGLDPSFFAHMEEIDLCWRIHLAGYRIAVVPQSSVYHLGGASLDAANPRKTYLNFRNNLLMLHKNLPCKEGKKTLFVRRLYDTLAFVRFALLGQFSHARAILRAHNDFRQMRKRYTEFPNTDLLKTFPESGRNITIDYFLKGKKRFR
;
A
#
# COMPACT_ATOMS: atom_id res chain seq x y z
N GLY A 1 -0.72 11.96 -10.47
CA GLY A 1 -1.23 11.54 -9.16
C GLY A 1 -2.59 10.86 -9.22
N ARG A 2 -2.92 10.15 -8.19
CA ARG A 2 -4.22 9.46 -8.05
C ARG A 2 -4.74 9.57 -6.63
N ILE A 3 -5.99 10.01 -6.48
CA ILE A 3 -6.72 9.95 -5.23
C ILE A 3 -8.00 9.16 -5.45
N PHE A 4 -8.14 7.98 -4.81
CA PHE A 4 -9.23 7.03 -5.01
C PHE A 4 -9.47 6.74 -6.50
N ASN A 5 -10.65 7.10 -7.03
CA ASN A 5 -11.05 6.84 -8.41
C ASN A 5 -10.64 7.96 -9.40
N THR A 6 -10.01 9.04 -8.90
CA THR A 6 -9.59 10.15 -9.76
C THR A 6 -8.19 9.92 -10.27
N LEU A 7 -7.98 10.14 -11.58
CA LEU A 7 -6.68 10.21 -12.23
C LEU A 7 -6.42 11.66 -12.62
N GLU A 8 -5.26 12.16 -12.29
CA GLU A 8 -4.80 13.43 -12.80
C GLU A 8 -4.25 13.23 -14.22
N THR A 9 -4.61 14.15 -15.11
CA THR A 9 -3.95 14.24 -16.41
C THR A 9 -2.55 14.79 -16.20
N ASP A 10 -1.55 14.13 -16.74
CA ASP A 10 -0.18 14.61 -16.75
C ASP A 10 -0.06 15.80 -17.70
N ARG A 11 0.49 16.90 -17.19
CA ARG A 11 0.76 18.15 -17.89
C ARG A 11 2.18 18.66 -17.62
N GLY A 12 3.08 17.77 -17.26
CA GLY A 12 4.45 18.11 -16.86
C GLY A 12 4.61 18.45 -15.37
N GLN A 13 3.57 18.30 -14.54
CA GLN A 13 3.64 18.61 -13.10
C GLN A 13 4.43 17.60 -12.29
N TYR A 14 4.90 16.52 -12.91
CA TYR A 14 5.66 15.43 -12.28
C TYR A 14 6.99 15.14 -12.97
N ASP A 15 7.51 16.10 -13.74
CA ASP A 15 8.74 15.93 -14.56
C ASP A 15 10.04 16.13 -13.76
N ASP A 16 9.95 16.46 -12.48
CA ASP A 16 11.11 16.63 -11.62
C ASP A 16 11.51 15.32 -10.94
N ILE A 17 12.84 15.10 -10.86
CA ILE A 17 13.39 14.00 -10.03
C ILE A 17 13.13 14.35 -8.57
N CYS A 18 12.39 13.50 -7.87
CA CYS A 18 12.10 13.71 -6.46
C CYS A 18 12.08 12.40 -5.68
N ASP A 19 12.26 12.53 -4.37
CA ASP A 19 12.14 11.40 -3.45
C ASP A 19 10.69 10.96 -3.36
N ILE A 20 10.48 9.65 -3.35
CA ILE A 20 9.18 9.02 -3.22
C ILE A 20 9.22 7.96 -2.12
N PHE A 21 8.08 7.69 -1.50
CA PHE A 21 8.00 6.63 -0.51
C PHE A 21 8.02 5.23 -1.13
N TRP A 22 7.36 5.03 -2.26
CA TRP A 22 7.33 3.74 -2.95
C TRP A 22 7.19 3.92 -4.46
N ALA A 23 7.69 2.95 -5.20
CA ALA A 23 7.55 2.83 -6.63
C ALA A 23 6.71 1.61 -6.99
N SER A 24 5.94 1.69 -8.07
CA SER A 24 5.17 0.55 -8.59
C SER A 24 6.10 -0.56 -9.07
N GLY A 25 5.73 -1.81 -8.81
CA GLY A 25 6.42 -2.98 -9.33
C GLY A 25 6.51 -3.05 -10.87
N ALA A 26 5.72 -2.24 -11.57
CA ALA A 26 5.78 -2.12 -13.03
C ALA A 26 7.09 -1.46 -13.54
N ALA A 27 7.72 -0.61 -12.73
CA ALA A 27 8.93 0.14 -13.11
C ALA A 27 9.85 0.40 -11.90
N LEU A 28 10.09 -0.62 -11.08
CA LEU A 28 10.96 -0.55 -9.93
C LEU A 28 12.35 -1.11 -10.25
N PHE A 29 13.37 -0.25 -10.19
CA PHE A 29 14.77 -0.64 -10.28
C PHE A 29 15.42 -0.55 -8.90
N VAL A 30 16.10 -1.61 -8.47
CA VAL A 30 16.78 -1.68 -7.16
C VAL A 30 18.18 -2.23 -7.36
N ARG A 31 19.17 -1.63 -6.69
CA ARG A 31 20.52 -2.21 -6.66
C ARG A 31 20.47 -3.60 -6.06
N ALA A 32 21.09 -4.58 -6.71
CA ALA A 32 21.03 -5.99 -6.31
C ALA A 32 21.52 -6.23 -4.88
N GLU A 33 22.54 -5.50 -4.44
CA GLU A 33 23.07 -5.55 -3.08
C GLU A 33 22.05 -5.09 -2.03
N ILE A 34 21.32 -3.99 -2.31
CA ILE A 34 20.27 -3.45 -1.43
C ILE A 34 19.09 -4.42 -1.40
N TYR A 35 18.67 -4.92 -2.57
CA TYR A 35 17.59 -5.89 -2.68
C TYR A 35 17.86 -7.13 -1.82
N LYS A 36 19.08 -7.69 -1.91
CA LYS A 36 19.51 -8.83 -1.10
C LYS A 36 19.57 -8.48 0.39
N LYS A 37 20.14 -7.32 0.73
CA LYS A 37 20.29 -6.86 2.13
C LYS A 37 18.96 -6.74 2.85
N VAL A 38 17.92 -6.24 2.18
CA VAL A 38 16.58 -6.10 2.77
C VAL A 38 15.71 -7.34 2.62
N GLY A 39 16.23 -8.43 2.07
CA GLY A 39 15.55 -9.72 1.94
C GLY A 39 14.60 -9.84 0.76
N GLY A 40 14.70 -8.96 -0.24
CA GLY A 40 13.91 -9.01 -1.48
C GLY A 40 12.41 -8.83 -1.28
N LEU A 41 11.63 -9.27 -2.26
CA LEU A 41 10.16 -9.32 -2.13
C LEU A 41 9.77 -10.46 -1.17
N ASP A 42 8.85 -10.16 -0.26
CA ASP A 42 8.32 -11.16 0.67
C ASP A 42 7.26 -12.03 -0.04
N PRO A 43 7.52 -13.32 -0.24
CA PRO A 43 6.63 -14.22 -0.99
C PRO A 43 5.26 -14.40 -0.32
N SER A 44 5.13 -14.07 0.97
CA SER A 44 3.85 -14.12 1.69
C SER A 44 2.79 -13.19 1.10
N PHE A 45 3.20 -12.13 0.41
CA PHE A 45 2.27 -11.20 -0.25
C PHE A 45 1.66 -11.79 -1.51
N PHE A 46 2.40 -12.58 -2.28
CA PHE A 46 2.02 -13.11 -3.59
C PHE A 46 1.84 -12.03 -4.67
N ALA A 47 0.91 -11.10 -4.49
CA ALA A 47 0.65 -9.94 -5.36
C ALA A 47 -0.06 -8.86 -4.56
N HIS A 48 0.18 -7.59 -4.92
CA HIS A 48 -0.28 -6.36 -4.27
C HIS A 48 0.38 -6.09 -2.92
N MET A 49 0.93 -4.90 -2.76
CA MET A 49 1.64 -4.37 -1.59
C MET A 49 3.05 -4.93 -1.37
N GLU A 50 3.50 -5.94 -2.11
CA GLU A 50 4.86 -6.50 -2.00
C GLU A 50 5.94 -5.47 -2.35
N GLU A 51 5.69 -4.65 -3.36
CA GLU A 51 6.58 -3.57 -3.78
C GLU A 51 6.61 -2.44 -2.76
N ILE A 52 5.47 -2.13 -2.13
CA ILE A 52 5.38 -1.11 -1.08
C ILE A 52 6.11 -1.58 0.17
N ASP A 53 5.93 -2.84 0.56
CA ASP A 53 6.65 -3.47 1.66
C ASP A 53 8.17 -3.46 1.43
N LEU A 54 8.61 -3.78 0.21
CA LEU A 54 10.02 -3.72 -0.17
C LEU A 54 10.57 -2.29 -0.05
N CYS A 55 9.87 -1.30 -0.63
CA CYS A 55 10.26 0.10 -0.55
C CYS A 55 10.35 0.58 0.91
N TRP A 56 9.41 0.19 1.74
CA TRP A 56 9.42 0.53 3.17
C TRP A 56 10.65 -0.03 3.88
N ARG A 57 11.02 -1.30 3.63
CA ARG A 57 12.24 -1.91 4.18
C ARG A 57 13.52 -1.27 3.64
N ILE A 58 13.54 -0.82 2.40
CA ILE A 58 14.65 -0.06 1.82
C ILE A 58 14.85 1.25 2.59
N HIS A 59 13.77 2.00 2.88
CA HIS A 59 13.85 3.21 3.70
C HIS A 59 14.27 2.93 5.15
N LEU A 60 13.76 1.86 5.78
CA LEU A 60 14.17 1.44 7.13
C LEU A 60 15.66 1.09 7.20
N ALA A 61 16.23 0.63 6.09
CA ALA A 61 17.66 0.36 5.96
C ALA A 61 18.51 1.62 5.65
N GLY A 62 17.88 2.82 5.62
CA GLY A 62 18.55 4.11 5.42
C GLY A 62 18.79 4.52 3.98
N TYR A 63 18.14 3.84 3.00
CA TYR A 63 18.27 4.19 1.58
C TYR A 63 17.13 5.07 1.09
N ARG A 64 17.42 5.84 0.04
CA ARG A 64 16.44 6.70 -0.64
C ARG A 64 15.86 6.01 -1.86
N ILE A 65 14.63 6.36 -2.19
CA ILE A 65 13.96 5.96 -3.42
C ILE A 65 13.56 7.25 -4.15
N ALA A 66 13.88 7.34 -5.43
CA ALA A 66 13.55 8.51 -6.26
C ALA A 66 12.84 8.09 -7.53
N VAL A 67 11.95 8.94 -8.02
CA VAL A 67 11.39 8.83 -9.37
C VAL A 67 12.30 9.52 -10.36
N VAL A 68 12.48 8.90 -11.54
CA VAL A 68 13.22 9.44 -12.68
C VAL A 68 12.23 9.56 -13.84
N PRO A 69 11.59 10.73 -14.04
CA PRO A 69 10.51 10.92 -15.02
C PRO A 69 10.93 10.70 -16.47
N GLN A 70 12.22 10.87 -16.76
CA GLN A 70 12.78 10.62 -18.10
C GLN A 70 12.77 9.14 -18.48
N SER A 71 12.62 8.23 -17.50
CA SER A 71 12.49 6.79 -17.73
C SER A 71 11.02 6.42 -17.76
N SER A 72 10.49 6.16 -18.93
CA SER A 72 9.09 5.81 -19.15
C SER A 72 8.92 4.36 -19.52
N VAL A 73 7.91 3.70 -18.95
CA VAL A 73 7.51 2.34 -19.31
C VAL A 73 6.02 2.30 -19.63
N TYR A 74 5.67 1.49 -20.63
CA TYR A 74 4.27 1.20 -20.93
C TYR A 74 3.81 0.01 -20.09
N HIS A 75 2.74 0.18 -19.34
CA HIS A 75 2.21 -0.85 -18.46
C HIS A 75 0.74 -1.14 -18.73
N LEU A 76 0.44 -2.40 -19.09
CA LEU A 76 -0.92 -2.86 -19.25
C LEU A 76 -1.53 -3.17 -17.87
N GLY A 77 -2.11 -2.15 -17.25
CA GLY A 77 -2.71 -2.25 -15.91
C GLY A 77 -3.85 -3.28 -15.87
N GLY A 78 -3.89 -4.09 -14.80
CA GLY A 78 -4.98 -5.04 -14.55
C GLY A 78 -4.86 -6.38 -15.26
N ALA A 79 -3.79 -6.65 -16.00
CA ALA A 79 -3.57 -7.91 -16.73
C ALA A 79 -3.54 -9.16 -15.83
N SER A 80 -3.08 -9.04 -14.58
CA SER A 80 -2.95 -10.17 -13.66
C SER A 80 -4.22 -10.50 -12.87
N LEU A 81 -5.02 -9.50 -12.50
CA LEU A 81 -6.26 -9.68 -11.75
C LEU A 81 -7.26 -8.55 -12.08
N ASP A 82 -8.42 -8.93 -12.59
CA ASP A 82 -9.52 -8.01 -12.83
C ASP A 82 -9.97 -7.32 -11.53
N ALA A 83 -10.42 -6.06 -11.64
CA ALA A 83 -10.95 -5.29 -10.53
C ALA A 83 -12.18 -5.95 -9.88
N ALA A 84 -12.98 -6.67 -10.66
CA ALA A 84 -14.16 -7.41 -10.21
C ALA A 84 -13.83 -8.74 -9.50
N ASN A 85 -12.56 -9.17 -9.48
CA ASN A 85 -12.18 -10.45 -8.89
C ASN A 85 -12.09 -10.36 -7.35
N PRO A 86 -12.87 -11.14 -6.57
CA PRO A 86 -12.82 -11.13 -5.12
C PRO A 86 -11.45 -11.51 -4.54
N ARG A 87 -10.62 -12.28 -5.30
CA ARG A 87 -9.24 -12.58 -4.91
C ARG A 87 -8.39 -11.32 -4.81
N LYS A 88 -8.61 -10.34 -5.69
CA LYS A 88 -7.94 -9.04 -5.62
C LYS A 88 -8.32 -8.27 -4.36
N THR A 89 -9.61 -8.26 -4.01
CA THR A 89 -10.09 -7.69 -2.74
C THR A 89 -9.41 -8.37 -1.55
N TYR A 90 -9.44 -9.71 -1.51
CA TYR A 90 -8.79 -10.48 -0.46
C TYR A 90 -7.30 -10.11 -0.29
N LEU A 91 -6.53 -10.12 -1.38
CA LEU A 91 -5.10 -9.80 -1.34
C LEU A 91 -4.86 -8.37 -0.87
N ASN A 92 -5.60 -7.40 -1.39
CA ASN A 92 -5.44 -6.00 -0.99
C ASN A 92 -5.70 -5.78 0.51
N PHE A 93 -6.75 -6.38 1.06
CA PHE A 93 -7.07 -6.23 2.48
C PHE A 93 -6.06 -6.97 3.36
N ARG A 94 -5.76 -8.24 3.06
CA ARG A 94 -4.81 -9.06 3.82
C ARG A 94 -3.41 -8.44 3.81
N ASN A 95 -2.91 -8.09 2.63
CA ASN A 95 -1.56 -7.61 2.44
C ASN A 95 -1.37 -6.21 3.04
N ASN A 96 -2.37 -5.34 2.95
CA ASN A 96 -2.32 -4.03 3.59
C ASN A 96 -2.19 -4.16 5.13
N LEU A 97 -2.97 -5.05 5.74
CA LEU A 97 -2.88 -5.33 7.17
C LEU A 97 -1.49 -5.90 7.54
N LEU A 98 -0.96 -6.81 6.72
CA LEU A 98 0.34 -7.44 6.95
C LEU A 98 1.49 -6.43 6.81
N MET A 99 1.46 -5.61 5.77
CA MET A 99 2.43 -4.56 5.51
C MET A 99 2.49 -3.55 6.67
N LEU A 100 1.33 -3.08 7.15
CA LEU A 100 1.26 -2.16 8.28
C LEU A 100 1.77 -2.80 9.58
N HIS A 101 1.43 -4.07 9.80
CA HIS A 101 1.89 -4.80 10.99
C HIS A 101 3.42 -4.98 11.00
N LYS A 102 4.00 -5.30 9.85
CA LYS A 102 5.41 -5.63 9.69
C LYS A 102 6.32 -4.40 9.75
N ASN A 103 5.88 -3.27 9.20
CA ASN A 103 6.75 -2.12 8.94
C ASN A 103 6.51 -0.91 9.89
N LEU A 104 5.53 -0.98 10.78
CA LEU A 104 5.30 0.04 11.79
C LEU A 104 5.84 -0.38 13.17
N PRO A 105 6.32 0.57 13.98
CA PRO A 105 6.60 0.29 15.40
C PRO A 105 5.39 -0.31 16.08
N CYS A 106 5.60 -1.20 17.04
CA CYS A 106 4.54 -2.01 17.64
C CYS A 106 3.33 -1.21 18.14
N LYS A 107 3.56 -0.07 18.81
CA LYS A 107 2.49 0.78 19.36
C LYS A 107 1.70 1.47 18.24
N GLU A 108 2.39 2.09 17.31
CA GLU A 108 1.82 2.78 16.15
C GLU A 108 1.08 1.80 15.24
N GLY A 109 1.67 0.62 15.02
CA GLY A 109 1.06 -0.46 14.26
C GLY A 109 -0.28 -0.92 14.85
N LYS A 110 -0.35 -1.10 16.17
CA LYS A 110 -1.63 -1.47 16.85
C LYS A 110 -2.70 -0.40 16.66
N LYS A 111 -2.35 0.89 16.82
CA LYS A 111 -3.26 2.02 16.61
C LYS A 111 -3.75 2.08 15.17
N THR A 112 -2.82 2.02 14.21
CA THR A 112 -3.13 2.09 12.78
C THR A 112 -4.00 0.92 12.33
N LEU A 113 -3.69 -0.30 12.79
CA LEU A 113 -4.50 -1.49 12.51
C LEU A 113 -5.89 -1.43 13.13
N PHE A 114 -6.07 -0.79 14.27
CA PHE A 114 -7.38 -0.58 14.85
C PHE A 114 -8.24 0.33 13.97
N VAL A 115 -7.71 1.48 13.56
CA VAL A 115 -8.40 2.41 12.65
C VAL A 115 -8.68 1.74 11.30
N ARG A 116 -7.70 0.98 10.78
CA ARG A 116 -7.86 0.23 9.53
C ARG A 116 -9.03 -0.76 9.60
N ARG A 117 -9.20 -1.47 10.71
CA ARG A 117 -10.33 -2.38 10.89
C ARG A 117 -11.68 -1.68 10.83
N LEU A 118 -11.79 -0.45 11.33
CA LEU A 118 -13.03 0.33 11.21
C LEU A 118 -13.35 0.61 9.74
N TYR A 119 -12.37 1.06 8.95
CA TYR A 119 -12.55 1.26 7.50
C TYR A 119 -12.89 -0.04 6.77
N ASP A 120 -12.25 -1.15 7.15
CA ASP A 120 -12.51 -2.45 6.53
C ASP A 120 -13.93 -2.95 6.87
N THR A 121 -14.43 -2.67 8.08
CA THR A 121 -15.81 -2.95 8.47
C THR A 121 -16.81 -2.14 7.64
N LEU A 122 -16.53 -0.86 7.39
CA LEU A 122 -17.36 -0.03 6.50
C LEU A 122 -17.37 -0.57 5.07
N ALA A 123 -16.20 -0.99 4.57
CA ALA A 123 -16.10 -1.62 3.24
C ALA A 123 -16.89 -2.94 3.17
N PHE A 124 -16.79 -3.77 4.21
CA PHE A 124 -17.57 -5.01 4.32
C PHE A 124 -19.09 -4.73 4.26
N VAL A 125 -19.57 -3.80 5.09
CA VAL A 125 -21.01 -3.42 5.10
C VAL A 125 -21.44 -2.91 3.72
N ARG A 126 -20.64 -2.05 3.10
CA ARG A 126 -20.92 -1.54 1.75
C ARG A 126 -21.05 -2.66 0.73
N PHE A 127 -20.10 -3.61 0.70
CA PHE A 127 -20.21 -4.75 -0.22
C PHE A 127 -21.43 -5.63 0.05
N ALA A 128 -21.76 -5.87 1.33
CA ALA A 128 -22.94 -6.64 1.71
C ALA A 128 -24.24 -5.95 1.26
N LEU A 129 -24.38 -4.64 1.48
CA LEU A 129 -25.55 -3.86 1.06
C LEU A 129 -25.70 -3.79 -0.46
N LEU A 130 -24.60 -3.88 -1.21
CA LEU A 130 -24.62 -3.93 -2.69
C LEU A 130 -24.81 -5.36 -3.25
N GLY A 131 -25.07 -6.37 -2.40
CA GLY A 131 -25.21 -7.75 -2.83
C GLY A 131 -23.89 -8.42 -3.27
N GLN A 132 -22.74 -7.77 -3.09
CA GLN A 132 -21.42 -8.26 -3.49
C GLN A 132 -20.82 -9.18 -2.39
N PHE A 133 -21.54 -10.24 -2.04
CA PHE A 133 -21.18 -11.12 -0.91
C PHE A 133 -19.84 -11.82 -1.08
N SER A 134 -19.37 -12.08 -2.29
CA SER A 134 -18.05 -12.64 -2.56
C SER A 134 -16.91 -11.71 -2.09
N HIS A 135 -17.06 -10.40 -2.33
CA HIS A 135 -16.13 -9.38 -1.84
C HIS A 135 -16.21 -9.22 -0.31
N ALA A 136 -17.40 -9.22 0.27
CA ALA A 136 -17.60 -9.18 1.71
C ALA A 136 -16.91 -10.39 2.39
N ARG A 137 -17.12 -11.61 1.88
CA ARG A 137 -16.41 -12.82 2.37
C ARG A 137 -14.90 -12.72 2.21
N ALA A 138 -14.41 -12.12 1.11
CA ALA A 138 -12.98 -11.91 0.88
C ALA A 138 -12.34 -11.03 1.99
N ILE A 139 -13.04 -10.00 2.48
CA ILE A 139 -12.57 -9.17 3.59
C ILE A 139 -12.48 -9.98 4.88
N LEU A 140 -13.51 -10.75 5.23
CA LEU A 140 -13.49 -11.59 6.44
C LEU A 140 -12.33 -12.60 6.39
N ARG A 141 -12.16 -13.28 5.25
CA ARG A 141 -11.06 -14.20 5.04
C ARG A 141 -9.70 -13.50 5.18
N ALA A 142 -9.55 -12.30 4.61
CA ALA A 142 -8.32 -11.50 4.70
C ALA A 142 -7.93 -11.21 6.16
N HIS A 143 -8.88 -10.83 7.01
CA HIS A 143 -8.66 -10.59 8.43
C HIS A 143 -8.32 -11.87 9.20
N ASN A 144 -8.96 -13.00 8.86
CA ASN A 144 -8.66 -14.28 9.49
C ASN A 144 -7.24 -14.75 9.15
N ASP A 145 -6.88 -14.74 7.87
CA ASP A 145 -5.56 -15.17 7.41
C ASP A 145 -4.46 -14.22 7.94
N PHE A 146 -4.71 -12.91 7.98
CA PHE A 146 -3.82 -11.96 8.64
C PHE A 146 -3.54 -12.32 10.10
N ARG A 147 -4.56 -12.73 10.88
CA ARG A 147 -4.37 -13.14 12.30
C ARG A 147 -3.38 -14.30 12.43
N GLN A 148 -3.36 -15.21 11.48
CA GLN A 148 -2.42 -16.34 11.47
C GLN A 148 -1.04 -15.91 10.97
N MET A 149 -1.00 -15.19 9.85
CA MET A 149 0.25 -14.79 9.19
C MET A 149 1.08 -13.83 10.01
N ARG A 150 0.46 -12.87 10.72
CA ARG A 150 1.17 -11.89 11.54
C ARG A 150 2.06 -12.50 12.64
N LYS A 151 1.77 -13.74 13.06
CA LYS A 151 2.57 -14.46 14.06
C LYS A 151 3.99 -14.75 13.59
N ARG A 152 4.25 -14.68 12.29
CA ARG A 152 5.59 -14.87 11.70
C ARG A 152 6.46 -13.61 11.77
N TYR A 153 5.85 -12.45 12.06
CA TYR A 153 6.51 -11.15 12.10
C TYR A 153 6.47 -10.62 13.54
N THR A 154 7.51 -10.90 14.29
CA THR A 154 7.63 -10.56 15.72
C THR A 154 8.60 -9.41 15.96
N GLU A 155 9.44 -9.10 14.98
CA GLU A 155 10.36 -7.97 15.03
C GLU A 155 9.71 -6.74 14.40
N PHE A 156 9.80 -5.63 15.11
CA PHE A 156 9.20 -4.36 14.69
C PHE A 156 10.28 -3.29 14.59
N PRO A 157 10.20 -2.39 13.61
CA PRO A 157 11.11 -1.26 13.54
C PRO A 157 10.90 -0.32 14.73
N ASN A 158 11.96 0.39 15.12
CA ASN A 158 11.88 1.42 16.15
C ASN A 158 11.43 2.78 15.60
N THR A 159 11.52 2.98 14.29
CA THR A 159 11.24 4.25 13.62
C THR A 159 9.91 4.18 12.85
N ASP A 160 9.05 5.17 13.11
CA ASP A 160 7.84 5.38 12.31
C ASP A 160 8.17 6.28 11.11
N LEU A 161 8.51 5.65 9.99
CA LEU A 161 8.86 6.37 8.76
C LEU A 161 7.71 7.22 8.21
N LEU A 162 6.46 6.86 8.49
CA LEU A 162 5.32 7.64 8.00
C LEU A 162 5.32 9.07 8.59
N LYS A 163 5.93 9.27 9.76
CA LYS A 163 6.06 10.61 10.36
C LYS A 163 7.18 11.46 9.76
N THR A 164 8.12 10.84 9.04
CA THR A 164 9.27 11.55 8.46
C THR A 164 9.03 12.06 7.05
N PHE A 165 7.99 11.57 6.37
CA PHE A 165 7.65 12.00 5.02
C PHE A 165 6.75 13.26 5.04
N PRO A 166 6.93 14.21 4.09
CA PRO A 166 6.20 15.50 4.07
C PRO A 166 4.68 15.37 4.10
N GLU A 167 4.15 14.25 3.64
CA GLU A 167 2.71 14.01 3.52
C GLU A 167 2.12 13.20 4.69
N SER A 168 2.91 12.92 5.72
CA SER A 168 2.55 12.03 6.84
C SER A 168 1.32 12.47 7.63
N GLY A 169 1.02 13.76 7.67
CA GLY A 169 -0.18 14.30 8.35
C GLY A 169 -1.44 14.32 7.48
N ARG A 170 -1.34 13.94 6.19
CA ARG A 170 -2.43 14.06 5.24
C ARG A 170 -3.38 12.86 5.32
N ASN A 171 -4.65 13.12 5.62
CA ASN A 171 -5.68 12.09 5.55
C ASN A 171 -6.42 12.17 4.21
N ILE A 172 -6.03 11.30 3.27
CA ILE A 172 -6.58 11.26 1.90
C ILE A 172 -8.11 11.05 1.91
N THR A 173 -8.64 10.29 2.87
CA THR A 173 -10.09 10.05 3.01
C THR A 173 -10.82 11.34 3.36
N ILE A 174 -10.32 12.09 4.33
CA ILE A 174 -10.88 13.39 4.71
C ILE A 174 -10.73 14.38 3.55
N ASP A 175 -9.56 14.44 2.93
CA ASP A 175 -9.31 15.35 1.81
C ASP A 175 -10.25 15.10 0.64
N TYR A 176 -10.50 13.84 0.29
CA TYR A 176 -11.37 13.46 -0.82
C TYR A 176 -12.86 13.64 -0.48
N PHE A 177 -13.34 13.03 0.62
CA PHE A 177 -14.77 12.95 0.92
C PHE A 177 -15.32 14.20 1.61
N LEU A 178 -14.53 14.87 2.47
CA LEU A 178 -15.00 16.04 3.22
C LEU A 178 -14.54 17.37 2.62
N LYS A 179 -13.33 17.43 2.04
CA LYS A 179 -12.78 18.67 1.45
C LYS A 179 -12.90 18.71 -0.07
N GLY A 180 -13.43 17.65 -0.71
CA GLY A 180 -13.62 17.60 -2.17
C GLY A 180 -12.34 17.64 -2.99
N LYS A 181 -11.16 17.38 -2.40
CA LYS A 181 -9.88 17.38 -3.11
C LYS A 181 -9.76 16.16 -4.01
N LYS A 182 -9.72 16.39 -5.32
CA LYS A 182 -9.61 15.35 -6.35
C LYS A 182 -8.21 15.27 -6.97
N ARG A 183 -7.31 16.19 -6.63
CA ARG A 183 -5.94 16.26 -7.14
C ARG A 183 -4.95 16.03 -6.00
N PHE A 184 -3.83 15.42 -6.35
CA PHE A 184 -2.76 15.13 -5.39
C PHE A 184 -1.90 16.36 -5.13
N ARG A 185 -1.62 17.12 -6.20
CA ARG A 185 -0.93 18.44 -6.19
C ARG A 185 -1.85 19.53 -6.69
#